data_ba54a07b01977da8abb15fef1a05a37c
#
_entry.id   ba54a07b01977da8abb15fef1a05a37c
#
_cell.length_a   1.000
_cell.length_b   1.000
_cell.length_c   1.000
_cell.angle_alpha   90.00
_cell.angle_beta   90.00
_cell.angle_gamma   90.00
#
_symmetry.space_group_name_H-M   'P 1'
#
loop_
_entity.id
_entity.type
_entity.pdbx_description
1 polymer ?
#
loop_
_entity_poly.entity_id
_entity_poly.type
_entity_poly.pdbx_seq_one_letter_code
_entity_poly.pdbx_strand_id
1 'polypeptide(L)'
;MFSLPSPLQKLDLSVFGVDQKVYVKRDDLIHTIVSGNKWRKLKQNLDYFFKSSKKGIVSLGGAYSSHVLALSYLCKQNNIPLVLLIR
;
A
#
# COMPACT_ATOMS: atom_id res chain seq x y z
N MET A 1 5.53 5.24 9.88
CA MET A 1 5.85 3.86 10.27
C MET A 1 4.72 2.92 9.88
N PHE A 2 5.07 1.72 9.47
CA PHE A 2 4.09 0.72 9.05
C PHE A 2 3.73 -0.20 10.21
N SER A 3 2.42 -0.44 10.39
CA SER A 3 1.92 -1.35 11.42
C SER A 3 1.80 -2.76 10.85
N LEU A 4 2.80 -3.57 11.10
CA LEU A 4 2.89 -4.94 10.61
C LEU A 4 3.16 -5.90 11.77
N PRO A 5 2.57 -7.09 11.74
CA PRO A 5 1.55 -7.56 10.80
C PRO A 5 0.24 -6.78 10.97
N SER A 6 -0.54 -6.68 9.89
CA SER A 6 -1.85 -6.05 9.99
C SER A 6 -2.80 -6.88 10.85
N PRO A 7 -3.73 -6.24 11.57
CA PRO A 7 -4.63 -6.97 12.45
C PRO A 7 -5.56 -7.91 11.69
N LEU A 8 -5.88 -9.03 12.34
CA LEU A 8 -6.93 -9.94 11.91
C LEU A 8 -8.13 -9.73 12.81
N GLN A 9 -9.23 -9.26 12.26
CA GLN A 9 -10.42 -8.90 13.00
C GLN A 9 -11.56 -9.85 12.69
N LYS A 10 -12.18 -10.41 13.75
CA LYS A 10 -13.37 -11.22 13.59
C LYS A 10 -14.58 -10.34 13.39
N LEU A 11 -15.39 -10.65 12.39
CA LEU A 11 -16.66 -9.96 12.13
C LEU A 11 -17.79 -10.67 12.85
N ASP A 12 -18.69 -9.88 13.45
CA ASP A 12 -19.95 -10.39 13.99
C ASP A 12 -21.05 -10.16 12.94
N LEU A 13 -21.44 -11.24 12.27
CA LEU A 13 -22.47 -11.21 11.23
C LEU A 13 -23.80 -11.78 11.74
N SER A 14 -23.97 -11.95 13.05
CA SER A 14 -25.18 -12.55 13.62
C SER A 14 -26.44 -11.74 13.29
N VAL A 15 -26.32 -10.42 13.15
CA VAL A 15 -27.46 -9.56 12.77
C VAL A 15 -27.99 -9.87 11.38
N PHE A 16 -27.20 -10.53 10.54
CA PHE A 16 -27.60 -10.96 9.19
C PHE A 16 -27.99 -12.43 9.14
N GLY A 17 -28.09 -13.11 10.29
CA GLY A 17 -28.39 -14.53 10.34
C GLY A 17 -27.26 -15.44 9.89
N VAL A 18 -26.04 -14.93 9.83
CA VAL A 18 -24.84 -15.69 9.44
C VAL A 18 -24.12 -16.13 10.70
N ASP A 19 -23.96 -17.45 10.90
CA ASP A 19 -23.26 -18.00 12.05
C ASP A 19 -21.87 -18.57 11.71
N GLN A 20 -21.40 -18.33 10.49
CA GLN A 20 -20.05 -18.70 10.09
C GLN A 20 -19.05 -17.73 10.67
N LYS A 21 -17.84 -18.25 10.97
CA LYS A 21 -16.72 -17.42 11.42
C LYS A 21 -16.10 -16.71 10.22
N VAL A 22 -16.13 -15.39 10.24
CA VAL A 22 -15.55 -14.57 9.17
C VAL A 22 -14.55 -13.60 9.78
N TYR A 23 -13.38 -13.53 9.19
CA TYR A 23 -12.30 -12.64 9.64
C TYR A 23 -11.92 -11.69 8.51
N VAL A 24 -11.51 -10.48 8.90
CA VAL A 24 -10.99 -9.47 7.96
C VAL A 24 -9.53 -9.20 8.31
N LYS A 25 -8.67 -9.33 7.30
CA LYS A 25 -7.29 -8.91 7.41
C LYS A 25 -7.23 -7.40 7.16
N ARG A 26 -6.96 -6.65 8.21
CA ARG A 26 -7.07 -5.18 8.18
C ARG A 26 -5.81 -4.54 7.58
N ASP A 27 -5.57 -4.77 6.28
CA ASP A 27 -4.45 -4.17 5.57
C ASP A 27 -4.60 -2.65 5.40
N ASP A 28 -5.83 -2.14 5.57
CA ASP A 28 -6.09 -0.70 5.61
C ASP A 28 -5.43 -0.01 6.80
N LEU A 29 -5.07 -0.75 7.84
CA LEU A 29 -4.44 -0.22 9.05
C LEU A 29 -2.91 -0.28 9.03
N ILE A 30 -2.30 -0.70 7.92
CA ILE A 30 -0.83 -0.80 7.83
C ILE A 30 -0.20 0.59 7.91
N HIS A 31 -0.77 1.56 7.20
CA HIS A 31 -0.29 2.94 7.18
C HIS A 31 -1.41 3.86 6.70
N THR A 32 -1.36 5.12 7.10
CA THR A 32 -2.40 6.09 6.72
C THR A 32 -2.38 6.46 5.24
N ILE A 33 -1.22 6.40 4.60
CA ILE A 33 -1.05 6.76 3.19
C ILE A 33 -0.80 5.52 2.32
N VAL A 34 0.10 4.64 2.77
CA VAL A 34 0.53 3.46 2.01
C VAL A 34 -0.03 2.23 2.69
N SER A 35 -1.23 1.81 2.32
CA SER A 35 -1.88 0.68 2.96
C SER A 35 -2.64 -0.18 1.96
N GLY A 36 -3.19 -1.29 2.43
CA GLY A 36 -3.94 -2.23 1.62
C GLY A 36 -3.12 -2.77 0.46
N ASN A 37 -3.74 -2.82 -0.71
CA ASN A 37 -3.09 -3.32 -1.92
C ASN A 37 -1.89 -2.47 -2.35
N LYS A 38 -1.90 -1.17 -2.05
CA LYS A 38 -0.79 -0.30 -2.41
C LYS A 38 0.48 -0.69 -1.67
N TRP A 39 0.38 -0.98 -0.38
CA TRP A 39 1.51 -1.48 0.39
C TRP A 39 2.05 -2.79 -0.19
N ARG A 40 1.16 -3.76 -0.45
CA ARG A 40 1.57 -5.08 -0.94
C ARG A 40 2.27 -4.99 -2.28
N LYS A 41 1.72 -4.19 -3.20
CA LYS A 41 2.29 -4.04 -4.55
C LYS A 41 3.59 -3.23 -4.54
N LEU A 42 3.58 -2.09 -3.87
CA LEU A 42 4.73 -1.19 -3.89
C LEU A 42 5.92 -1.75 -3.13
N LYS A 43 5.69 -2.54 -2.08
CA LYS A 43 6.77 -3.19 -1.35
C LYS A 43 7.62 -4.07 -2.28
N GLN A 44 6.99 -4.88 -3.11
CA GLN A 44 7.71 -5.75 -4.04
C GLN A 44 8.48 -4.94 -5.08
N ASN A 45 7.88 -3.88 -5.59
CA ASN A 45 8.53 -3.01 -6.56
C ASN A 45 9.74 -2.29 -5.95
N LEU A 46 9.63 -1.85 -4.70
CA LEU A 46 10.76 -1.22 -4.01
C LEU A 46 11.88 -2.22 -3.73
N ASP A 47 11.54 -3.44 -3.32
CA ASP A 47 12.53 -4.48 -3.11
C ASP A 47 13.31 -4.77 -4.40
N TYR A 48 12.62 -4.84 -5.53
CA TYR A 48 13.26 -4.97 -6.84
C TYR A 48 14.15 -3.76 -7.15
N PHE A 49 13.64 -2.56 -6.91
CA PHE A 49 14.41 -1.33 -7.16
C PHE A 49 15.72 -1.33 -6.38
N PHE A 50 15.68 -1.65 -5.08
CA PHE A 50 16.89 -1.63 -4.26
C PHE A 50 17.91 -2.70 -4.64
N LYS A 51 17.47 -3.79 -5.25
CA LYS A 51 18.37 -4.85 -5.76
C LYS A 51 18.90 -4.55 -7.15
N SER A 52 18.36 -3.54 -7.82
CA SER A 52 18.78 -3.16 -9.16
C SER A 52 19.83 -2.04 -9.10
N SER A 53 20.45 -1.74 -10.23
CA SER A 53 21.35 -0.60 -10.36
C SER A 53 20.63 0.66 -10.84
N LYS A 54 19.32 0.67 -10.87
CA LYS A 54 18.53 1.80 -11.36
C LYS A 54 18.57 2.95 -10.37
N LYS A 55 18.51 4.19 -10.89
CA LYS A 55 18.73 5.38 -10.10
C LYS A 55 17.45 6.13 -9.74
N GLY A 56 16.32 5.75 -10.33
CA GLY A 56 15.05 6.42 -10.07
C GLY A 56 13.87 5.63 -10.62
N ILE A 57 12.70 6.18 -10.38
CA ILE A 57 11.43 5.56 -10.77
C ILE A 57 10.63 6.55 -11.61
N VAL A 58 10.00 6.05 -12.66
CA VAL A 58 9.02 6.79 -13.45
C VAL A 58 7.69 6.06 -13.34
N SER A 59 6.63 6.79 -13.06
CA SER A 59 5.31 6.21 -12.96
C SER A 59 4.26 7.12 -13.61
N LEU A 60 3.11 6.54 -13.92
CA LEU A 60 1.99 7.22 -14.56
C LEU A 60 0.76 7.09 -13.66
N GLY A 61 -0.01 8.17 -13.53
CA GLY A 61 -1.24 8.12 -12.78
C GLY A 61 -2.04 9.39 -12.86
N GLY A 62 -3.27 9.36 -12.36
CA GLY A 62 -4.10 10.54 -12.23
C GLY A 62 -3.67 11.41 -11.04
N ALA A 63 -4.00 12.69 -11.08
CA ALA A 63 -3.60 13.65 -10.05
C ALA A 63 -4.13 13.29 -8.66
N TYR A 64 -5.27 12.61 -8.59
CA TYR A 64 -5.90 12.21 -7.34
C TYR A 64 -5.77 10.71 -7.06
N SER A 65 -4.88 10.01 -7.76
CA SER A 65 -4.68 8.59 -7.60
C SER A 65 -4.03 8.27 -6.25
N SER A 66 -4.57 7.28 -5.55
CA SER A 66 -3.94 6.77 -4.33
C SER A 66 -2.58 6.13 -4.60
N HIS A 67 -2.37 5.59 -5.81
CA HIS A 67 -1.08 5.08 -6.24
C HIS A 67 -0.02 6.20 -6.29
N VAL A 68 -0.38 7.35 -6.89
CA VAL A 68 0.53 8.50 -6.98
C VAL A 68 0.91 8.98 -5.59
N LEU A 69 -0.04 9.11 -4.70
CA LEU A 69 0.21 9.54 -3.32
C LEU A 69 1.13 8.56 -2.58
N ALA A 70 0.81 7.26 -2.64
CA ALA A 70 1.57 6.23 -1.94
C ALA A 70 3.00 6.14 -2.46
N LEU A 71 3.18 6.15 -3.79
CA LEU A 71 4.50 6.07 -4.39
C LEU A 71 5.33 7.33 -4.08
N SER A 72 4.72 8.51 -4.12
CA SER A 72 5.38 9.76 -3.77
C SER A 72 5.89 9.73 -2.34
N TYR A 73 5.07 9.26 -1.41
CA TYR A 73 5.46 9.12 -0.01
C TYR A 73 6.65 8.18 0.15
N LEU A 74 6.59 7.00 -0.45
CA LEU A 74 7.66 6.01 -0.32
C LEU A 74 8.96 6.48 -0.94
N CYS A 75 8.90 7.12 -2.10
CA CYS A 75 10.11 7.64 -2.75
C CYS A 75 10.73 8.76 -1.94
N LYS A 76 9.93 9.64 -1.37
CA LYS A 76 10.43 10.71 -0.51
C LYS A 76 11.11 10.14 0.74
N GLN A 77 10.50 9.16 1.39
CA GLN A 77 11.05 8.55 2.60
C GLN A 77 12.36 7.80 2.34
N ASN A 78 12.55 7.28 1.14
CA ASN A 78 13.71 6.48 0.78
C ASN A 78 14.71 7.24 -0.09
N ASN A 79 14.51 8.54 -0.31
CA ASN A 79 15.36 9.39 -1.15
C ASN A 79 15.53 8.84 -2.57
N ILE A 80 14.44 8.33 -3.15
CA ILE A 80 14.43 7.80 -4.51
C ILE A 80 13.97 8.90 -5.47
N PRO A 81 14.75 9.25 -6.50
CA PRO A 81 14.26 10.17 -7.53
C PRO A 81 13.01 9.62 -8.22
N LEU A 82 11.99 10.45 -8.32
CA LEU A 82 10.69 10.05 -8.87
C LEU A 82 10.24 11.06 -9.91
N VAL A 83 9.82 10.56 -11.07
CA VAL A 83 9.13 11.34 -12.09
C VAL A 83 7.73 10.78 -12.25
N LEU A 84 6.72 11.63 -12.08
CA LEU A 84 5.33 11.25 -12.25
C LEU A 84 4.78 11.89 -13.52
N LEU A 85 4.20 11.04 -14.38
CA LEU A 85 3.46 11.48 -15.54
C LEU A 85 2.00 11.54 -15.16
N ILE A 86 1.46 12.74 -15.00
CA ILE A 86 0.10 12.96 -14.50
C ILE A 86 -0.84 13.13 -15.70
N ARG A 87 -1.95 12.40 -15.66
CA ARG A 87 -2.99 12.51 -16.67
C ARG A 87 -3.98 13.61 -16.35
#